data_c69c6387862db81816a75a644ae4b3dd
#
_entry.id   c69c6387862db81816a75a644ae4b3dd
#
_cell.length_a   1.000
_cell.length_b   1.000
_cell.length_c   1.000
_cell.angle_alpha   90.00
_cell.angle_beta   90.00
_cell.angle_gamma   90.00
#
_symmetry.space_group_name_H-M   'P 1'
#
loop_
_entity.id
_entity.type
_entity.pdbx_description
1 polymer ?
#
loop_
_entity_poly.entity_id
_entity_poly.type
_entity_poly.pdbx_seq_one_letter_code
_entity_poly.pdbx_strand_id
1 'polypeptide(L)'
;MSTGAEEMQDANSEWGFSDEELASMPLVYRDDLLAGKVCVLSGGGSGIGRATAFVLARLGASVMICGRREERLADTADSVKRLTGKAISYQAMTIRDPEQVEMLMDETYKAFGQLDVLINNGGGQFPQDAIDFSVKGWNAVIDTNLNGTWWMMQAAAKRWRDTDRPGHIINVVAVIGRGMPQVAHTCAARAGVIYLSKTVSTEWAPLNVQVNCVAPGSISTEGLNVYEPEVARMFQYANPMHRFGDALDIAQAIVYLAAPSGKFITGEVLSVDGGAQQHGENWSAGIPDYFKVHGR
;
A
#
# COMPACT_ATOMS: atom_id res chain seq x y z
N MET A 1 27.81 6.42 10.98
CA MET A 1 28.41 5.63 9.91
C MET A 1 27.55 4.40 9.73
N SER A 2 26.48 4.50 8.92
CA SER A 2 25.59 3.37 8.59
C SER A 2 24.91 3.57 7.22
N THR A 3 25.71 4.04 6.23
CA THR A 3 25.19 4.31 4.87
C THR A 3 25.63 3.28 3.82
N GLY A 4 26.45 2.31 4.18
CA GLY A 4 26.98 1.33 3.22
C GLY A 4 26.32 -0.04 3.22
N ALA A 5 25.47 -0.37 4.17
CA ALA A 5 24.83 -1.69 4.27
C ALA A 5 23.43 -1.74 3.63
N GLU A 6 22.78 -0.60 3.43
CA GLU A 6 21.44 -0.52 2.84
C GLU A 6 21.45 -0.55 1.29
N GLU A 7 22.57 -0.17 0.65
CA GLU A 7 22.65 -0.06 -0.82
C GLU A 7 22.86 -1.41 -1.54
N MET A 8 23.34 -2.45 -0.84
CA MET A 8 23.65 -3.75 -1.48
C MET A 8 22.56 -4.83 -1.31
N GLN A 9 21.47 -4.56 -0.58
CA GLN A 9 20.47 -5.60 -0.28
C GLN A 9 19.34 -5.75 -1.31
N ASP A 10 19.13 -4.79 -2.20
CA ASP A 10 17.96 -4.79 -3.08
C ASP A 10 18.13 -5.58 -4.40
N ALA A 11 19.35 -5.82 -4.86
CA ALA A 11 19.57 -6.51 -6.15
C ALA A 11 19.42 -8.05 -6.09
N ASN A 12 19.31 -8.64 -4.88
CA ASN A 12 19.15 -10.08 -4.66
C ASN A 12 18.16 -10.36 -3.52
N SER A 13 17.03 -9.69 -3.47
CA SER A 13 16.00 -10.00 -2.46
C SER A 13 15.43 -11.39 -2.75
N GLU A 14 15.38 -12.25 -1.72
CA GLU A 14 14.65 -13.53 -1.75
C GLU A 14 13.13 -13.31 -1.94
N TRP A 15 12.67 -12.08 -1.78
CA TRP A 15 11.26 -11.71 -1.68
C TRP A 15 10.83 -10.80 -2.83
N GLY A 16 9.59 -11.00 -3.28
CA GLY A 16 8.95 -10.15 -4.27
C GLY A 16 9.04 -10.71 -5.69
N PHE A 17 8.58 -9.91 -6.64
CA PHE A 17 8.64 -10.20 -8.07
C PHE A 17 9.71 -9.37 -8.75
N SER A 18 10.30 -9.94 -9.80
CA SER A 18 11.09 -9.19 -10.77
C SER A 18 10.20 -8.24 -11.59
N ASP A 19 10.80 -7.25 -12.23
CA ASP A 19 10.07 -6.32 -13.09
C ASP A 19 9.46 -7.01 -14.32
N GLU A 20 10.14 -8.02 -14.86
CA GLU A 20 9.67 -8.86 -15.97
C GLU A 20 8.41 -9.64 -15.58
N GLU A 21 8.37 -10.19 -14.36
CA GLU A 21 7.17 -10.84 -13.83
C GLU A 21 6.02 -9.83 -13.64
N LEU A 22 6.28 -8.67 -13.02
CA LEU A 22 5.27 -7.61 -12.85
C LEU A 22 4.70 -7.11 -14.20
N ALA A 23 5.53 -7.08 -15.24
CA ALA A 23 5.11 -6.65 -16.56
C ALA A 23 4.28 -7.71 -17.32
N SER A 24 4.50 -9.01 -17.06
CA SER A 24 3.98 -10.11 -17.89
C SER A 24 2.94 -10.99 -17.20
N MET A 25 2.94 -11.09 -15.87
CA MET A 25 1.98 -11.94 -15.14
C MET A 25 0.53 -11.60 -15.50
N PRO A 26 -0.34 -12.62 -15.69
CA PRO A 26 -1.75 -12.39 -16.03
C PRO A 26 -2.47 -11.56 -14.98
N LEU A 27 -3.28 -10.60 -15.43
CA LEU A 27 -4.21 -9.86 -14.59
C LEU A 27 -5.65 -10.34 -14.84
N VAL A 28 -6.50 -10.23 -13.82
CA VAL A 28 -7.93 -10.60 -13.95
C VAL A 28 -8.77 -9.50 -14.60
N TYR A 29 -8.13 -8.40 -15.00
CA TYR A 29 -8.75 -7.22 -15.57
C TYR A 29 -8.41 -7.07 -17.05
N ARG A 30 -9.29 -6.42 -17.81
CA ARG A 30 -8.97 -6.01 -19.17
C ARG A 30 -7.94 -4.87 -19.17
N ASP A 31 -7.10 -4.82 -20.18
CA ASP A 31 -5.93 -3.92 -20.25
C ASP A 31 -6.27 -2.41 -20.31
N ASP A 32 -7.52 -2.05 -20.63
CA ASP A 32 -7.99 -0.66 -20.73
C ASP A 32 -8.93 -0.25 -19.57
N LEU A 33 -9.02 -1.06 -18.50
CA LEU A 33 -9.97 -0.85 -17.40
C LEU A 33 -9.87 0.56 -16.78
N LEU A 34 -8.66 1.09 -16.67
CA LEU A 34 -8.38 2.40 -16.09
C LEU A 34 -7.99 3.46 -17.14
N ALA A 35 -8.30 3.21 -18.42
CA ALA A 35 -8.03 4.18 -19.48
C ALA A 35 -8.70 5.53 -19.18
N GLY A 36 -7.92 6.62 -19.30
CA GLY A 36 -8.37 7.98 -18.99
C GLY A 36 -8.46 8.32 -17.51
N LYS A 37 -8.09 7.41 -16.60
CA LYS A 37 -7.98 7.68 -15.18
C LYS A 37 -6.59 8.16 -14.80
N VAL A 38 -6.53 9.10 -13.87
CA VAL A 38 -5.29 9.61 -13.26
C VAL A 38 -5.18 9.11 -11.83
N CYS A 39 -4.08 8.43 -11.53
CA CYS A 39 -3.80 7.84 -10.23
C CYS A 39 -2.56 8.47 -9.60
N VAL A 40 -2.67 8.91 -8.34
CA VAL A 40 -1.52 9.25 -7.49
C VAL A 40 -1.27 8.09 -6.53
N LEU A 41 -0.02 7.62 -6.46
CA LEU A 41 0.39 6.48 -5.64
C LEU A 41 1.61 6.86 -4.79
N SER A 42 1.45 6.87 -3.48
CA SER A 42 2.58 7.06 -2.56
C SER A 42 3.33 5.75 -2.31
N GLY A 43 4.66 5.84 -2.15
CA GLY A 43 5.51 4.67 -1.93
C GLY A 43 5.69 3.79 -3.18
N GLY A 44 5.65 4.39 -4.38
CA GLY A 44 5.69 3.68 -5.66
C GLY A 44 7.04 3.08 -6.07
N GLY A 45 8.10 3.26 -5.25
CA GLY A 45 9.46 2.84 -5.61
C GLY A 45 9.85 1.42 -5.17
N SER A 46 9.00 0.66 -4.49
CA SER A 46 9.32 -0.71 -4.04
C SER A 46 8.08 -1.50 -3.64
N GLY A 47 8.20 -2.81 -3.52
CA GLY A 47 7.21 -3.74 -2.96
C GLY A 47 5.82 -3.59 -3.56
N ILE A 48 4.80 -3.55 -2.70
CA ILE A 48 3.39 -3.38 -3.11
C ILE A 48 3.20 -2.15 -3.99
N GLY A 49 3.86 -1.02 -3.64
CA GLY A 49 3.72 0.21 -4.42
C GLY A 49 4.29 0.09 -5.84
N ARG A 50 5.46 -0.53 -5.99
CA ARG A 50 6.05 -0.79 -7.32
C ARG A 50 5.14 -1.70 -8.15
N ALA A 51 4.68 -2.81 -7.59
CA ALA A 51 3.74 -3.71 -8.27
C ALA A 51 2.44 -3.00 -8.67
N THR A 52 1.89 -2.17 -7.77
CA THR A 52 0.70 -1.37 -8.07
C THR A 52 0.94 -0.39 -9.22
N ALA A 53 2.11 0.27 -9.29
CA ALA A 53 2.46 1.16 -10.40
C ALA A 53 2.47 0.43 -11.74
N PHE A 54 3.06 -0.77 -11.80
CA PHE A 54 3.00 -1.64 -12.99
C PHE A 54 1.57 -1.98 -13.38
N VAL A 55 0.76 -2.45 -12.43
CA VAL A 55 -0.63 -2.84 -12.70
C VAL A 55 -1.45 -1.65 -13.21
N LEU A 56 -1.39 -0.50 -12.56
CA LEU A 56 -2.10 0.70 -12.99
C LEU A 56 -1.72 1.14 -14.41
N ALA A 57 -0.42 1.14 -14.72
CA ALA A 57 0.07 1.49 -16.05
C ALA A 57 -0.39 0.49 -17.13
N ARG A 58 -0.33 -0.82 -16.85
CA ARG A 58 -0.83 -1.88 -17.73
C ARG A 58 -2.31 -1.77 -18.01
N LEU A 59 -3.09 -1.32 -17.03
CA LEU A 59 -4.54 -1.10 -17.18
C LEU A 59 -4.91 0.26 -17.81
N GLY A 60 -3.92 1.01 -18.29
CA GLY A 60 -4.13 2.23 -19.08
C GLY A 60 -4.27 3.52 -18.27
N ALA A 61 -4.00 3.50 -16.96
CA ALA A 61 -4.01 4.72 -16.16
C ALA A 61 -2.82 5.63 -16.47
N SER A 62 -3.02 6.94 -16.32
CA SER A 62 -1.93 7.91 -16.11
C SER A 62 -1.53 7.87 -14.64
N VAL A 63 -0.25 7.67 -14.35
CA VAL A 63 0.19 7.42 -12.97
C VAL A 63 1.26 8.43 -12.55
N MET A 64 1.06 9.04 -11.38
CA MET A 64 2.06 9.81 -10.66
C MET A 64 2.46 9.03 -9.40
N ILE A 65 3.69 8.57 -9.32
CA ILE A 65 4.21 7.93 -8.11
C ILE A 65 5.02 8.92 -7.28
N CYS A 66 4.99 8.77 -5.95
CA CYS A 66 5.84 9.59 -5.08
C CYS A 66 6.49 8.78 -3.95
N GLY A 67 7.57 9.33 -3.40
CA GLY A 67 8.33 8.73 -2.31
C GLY A 67 9.61 9.49 -2.03
N ARG A 68 10.38 9.07 -1.02
CA ARG A 68 11.55 9.81 -0.54
C ARG A 68 12.82 9.59 -1.37
N ARG A 69 12.94 8.42 -2.02
CA ARG A 69 14.14 8.01 -2.75
C ARG A 69 13.90 8.17 -4.24
N GLU A 70 14.49 9.22 -4.81
CA GLU A 70 14.30 9.58 -6.21
C GLU A 70 14.79 8.47 -7.15
N GLU A 71 15.94 7.90 -6.86
CA GLU A 71 16.54 6.82 -7.66
C GLU A 71 15.62 5.60 -7.81
N ARG A 72 14.88 5.23 -6.74
CA ARG A 72 13.92 4.12 -6.80
C ARG A 72 12.67 4.46 -7.58
N LEU A 73 12.23 5.71 -7.52
CA LEU A 73 11.07 6.17 -8.29
C LEU A 73 11.41 6.22 -9.78
N ALA A 74 12.58 6.76 -10.10
CA ALA A 74 13.11 6.80 -11.48
C ALA A 74 13.26 5.39 -12.05
N ASP A 75 13.86 4.47 -11.29
CA ASP A 75 14.00 3.07 -11.67
C ASP A 75 12.64 2.39 -11.92
N THR A 76 11.64 2.64 -11.06
CA THR A 76 10.26 2.15 -11.30
C THR A 76 9.69 2.71 -12.59
N ALA A 77 9.83 4.01 -12.83
CA ALA A 77 9.30 4.66 -14.04
C ALA A 77 9.97 4.14 -15.31
N ASP A 78 11.29 3.98 -15.29
CA ASP A 78 12.07 3.45 -16.42
C ASP A 78 11.72 1.98 -16.71
N SER A 79 11.59 1.16 -15.68
CA SER A 79 11.22 -0.25 -15.82
C SER A 79 9.78 -0.41 -16.35
N VAL A 80 8.82 0.36 -15.83
CA VAL A 80 7.45 0.37 -16.37
C VAL A 80 7.47 0.75 -17.85
N LYS A 81 8.17 1.83 -18.22
CA LYS A 81 8.27 2.27 -19.61
C LYS A 81 8.92 1.23 -20.51
N ARG A 82 10.05 0.66 -20.07
CA ARG A 82 10.82 -0.34 -20.83
C ARG A 82 10.02 -1.61 -21.09
N LEU A 83 9.29 -2.10 -20.07
CA LEU A 83 8.66 -3.43 -20.11
C LEU A 83 7.21 -3.40 -20.56
N THR A 84 6.49 -2.31 -20.35
CA THR A 84 5.07 -2.19 -20.71
C THR A 84 4.80 -1.21 -21.85
N GLY A 85 5.77 -0.41 -22.23
CA GLY A 85 5.61 0.70 -23.19
C GLY A 85 4.82 1.90 -22.63
N LYS A 86 4.39 1.87 -21.38
CA LYS A 86 3.62 2.94 -20.72
C LYS A 86 4.54 3.83 -19.92
N ALA A 87 4.42 5.14 -20.06
CA ALA A 87 5.16 6.09 -19.23
C ALA A 87 4.36 6.43 -17.98
N ILE A 88 5.05 6.48 -16.84
CA ILE A 88 4.53 7.03 -15.59
C ILE A 88 5.40 8.20 -15.13
N SER A 89 4.83 9.12 -14.36
CA SER A 89 5.53 10.26 -13.77
C SER A 89 5.89 9.97 -12.32
N TYR A 90 6.93 10.67 -11.82
CA TYR A 90 7.29 10.55 -10.41
C TYR A 90 7.70 11.88 -9.79
N GLN A 91 7.59 11.97 -8.47
CA GLN A 91 8.06 13.10 -7.66
C GLN A 91 8.72 12.61 -6.38
N ALA A 92 9.98 13.00 -6.18
CA ALA A 92 10.68 12.75 -4.91
C ALA A 92 10.17 13.73 -3.85
N MET A 93 9.59 13.21 -2.78
CA MET A 93 8.99 14.01 -1.71
C MET A 93 8.70 13.17 -0.46
N THR A 94 8.40 13.83 0.64
CA THR A 94 7.89 13.17 1.85
C THR A 94 6.42 13.53 2.12
N ILE A 95 5.59 12.51 2.33
CA ILE A 95 4.17 12.71 2.70
C ILE A 95 4.00 13.31 4.12
N ARG A 96 5.08 13.39 4.91
CA ARG A 96 5.06 14.02 6.24
C ARG A 96 4.92 15.54 6.19
N ASP A 97 5.24 16.12 5.05
CA ASP A 97 5.25 17.55 4.82
C ASP A 97 4.03 17.96 3.99
N PRO A 98 3.05 18.67 4.61
CA PRO A 98 1.84 19.09 3.92
C PRO A 98 2.12 19.99 2.70
N GLU A 99 3.18 20.80 2.71
CA GLU A 99 3.50 21.70 1.60
C GLU A 99 3.96 20.88 0.38
N GLN A 100 4.79 19.85 0.60
CA GLN A 100 5.19 18.93 -0.46
C GLN A 100 4.01 18.12 -1.00
N VAL A 101 3.03 17.78 -0.15
CA VAL A 101 1.79 17.12 -0.59
C VAL A 101 0.96 18.03 -1.49
N GLU A 102 0.81 19.31 -1.14
CA GLU A 102 0.12 20.28 -2.00
C GLU A 102 0.83 20.44 -3.35
N MET A 103 2.17 20.53 -3.35
CA MET A 103 2.98 20.59 -4.58
C MET A 103 2.79 19.34 -5.46
N LEU A 104 2.72 18.14 -4.88
CA LEU A 104 2.45 16.90 -5.63
C LEU A 104 1.10 16.95 -6.34
N MET A 105 0.07 17.45 -5.64
CA MET A 105 -1.26 17.59 -6.25
C MET A 105 -1.25 18.60 -7.39
N ASP A 106 -0.56 19.74 -7.22
CA ASP A 106 -0.44 20.76 -8.26
C ASP A 106 0.32 20.23 -9.50
N GLU A 107 1.43 19.53 -9.31
CA GLU A 107 2.17 18.91 -10.41
C GLU A 107 1.34 17.79 -11.09
N THR A 108 0.52 17.06 -10.33
CA THR A 108 -0.40 16.07 -10.91
C THR A 108 -1.44 16.73 -11.82
N TYR A 109 -2.07 17.81 -11.36
CA TYR A 109 -3.05 18.55 -12.16
C TYR A 109 -2.41 19.24 -13.36
N LYS A 110 -1.20 19.76 -13.22
CA LYS A 110 -0.43 20.34 -14.32
C LYS A 110 -0.06 19.30 -15.40
N ALA A 111 0.32 18.09 -14.99
CA ALA A 111 0.72 17.03 -15.88
C ALA A 111 -0.47 16.35 -16.60
N PHE A 112 -1.58 16.16 -15.89
CA PHE A 112 -2.68 15.32 -16.37
C PHE A 112 -4.05 16.01 -16.41
N GLY A 113 -4.18 17.22 -15.84
CA GLY A 113 -5.42 18.01 -15.82
C GLY A 113 -6.46 17.54 -14.80
N GLN A 114 -6.24 16.41 -14.12
CA GLN A 114 -7.20 15.82 -13.17
C GLN A 114 -6.54 14.87 -12.19
N LEU A 115 -7.30 14.44 -11.19
CA LEU A 115 -7.02 13.31 -10.31
C LEU A 115 -8.31 12.50 -10.16
N ASP A 116 -8.25 11.17 -10.31
CA ASP A 116 -9.39 10.26 -10.11
C ASP A 116 -9.19 9.34 -8.91
N VAL A 117 -7.96 8.89 -8.67
CA VAL A 117 -7.65 7.88 -7.64
C VAL A 117 -6.42 8.29 -6.84
N LEU A 118 -6.55 8.32 -5.53
CA LEU A 118 -5.43 8.43 -4.60
C LEU A 118 -5.17 7.09 -3.91
N ILE A 119 -3.95 6.58 -4.02
CA ILE A 119 -3.52 5.35 -3.35
C ILE A 119 -2.45 5.69 -2.31
N ASN A 120 -2.80 5.62 -1.04
CA ASN A 120 -1.91 5.85 0.08
C ASN A 120 -1.27 4.50 0.47
N ASN A 121 -0.17 4.16 -0.19
CA ASN A 121 0.62 2.97 0.12
C ASN A 121 1.92 3.32 0.88
N GLY A 122 2.38 4.56 0.81
CA GLY A 122 3.59 5.01 1.50
C GLY A 122 3.50 4.78 3.01
N GLY A 123 4.49 4.09 3.56
CA GLY A 123 4.54 3.77 4.97
C GLY A 123 5.86 3.12 5.36
N GLY A 124 5.99 2.77 6.62
CA GLY A 124 7.15 2.06 7.14
C GLY A 124 6.94 1.65 8.59
N GLN A 125 7.75 0.70 9.02
CA GLN A 125 7.79 0.21 10.39
C GLN A 125 9.17 -0.38 10.70
N PHE A 126 9.43 -0.59 11.97
CA PHE A 126 10.57 -1.35 12.45
C PHE A 126 10.17 -2.12 13.72
N PRO A 127 10.63 -3.36 13.90
CA PRO A 127 10.33 -4.13 15.10
C PRO A 127 11.13 -3.61 16.30
N GLN A 128 10.46 -3.44 17.45
CA GLN A 128 11.06 -3.11 18.73
C GLN A 128 10.09 -3.43 19.85
N ASP A 129 10.59 -3.82 21.00
CA ASP A 129 9.76 -4.02 22.19
C ASP A 129 9.05 -2.72 22.57
N ALA A 130 7.76 -2.79 22.86
CA ALA A 130 6.93 -1.60 23.01
C ALA A 130 7.40 -0.68 24.16
N ILE A 131 8.00 -1.26 25.21
CA ILE A 131 8.53 -0.51 26.35
C ILE A 131 9.74 0.33 26.00
N ASP A 132 10.47 -0.01 24.92
CA ASP A 132 11.72 0.64 24.52
C ASP A 132 11.58 1.62 23.36
N PHE A 133 10.35 1.89 22.89
CA PHE A 133 10.15 2.87 21.83
C PHE A 133 10.63 4.26 22.25
N SER A 134 11.59 4.80 21.51
CA SER A 134 11.93 6.21 21.64
C SER A 134 10.82 7.11 21.09
N VAL A 135 10.67 8.31 21.67
CA VAL A 135 9.74 9.34 21.16
C VAL A 135 9.97 9.62 19.66
N LYS A 136 11.24 9.70 19.25
CA LYS A 136 11.62 9.93 17.85
C LYS A 136 11.17 8.78 16.95
N GLY A 137 11.41 7.53 17.36
CA GLY A 137 11.01 6.34 16.60
C GLY A 137 9.49 6.21 16.50
N TRP A 138 8.78 6.42 17.59
CA TRP A 138 7.32 6.46 17.62
C TRP A 138 6.77 7.49 16.64
N ASN A 139 7.17 8.75 16.80
CA ASN A 139 6.69 9.86 15.97
C ASN A 139 7.01 9.64 14.49
N ALA A 140 8.17 9.09 14.16
CA ALA A 140 8.56 8.83 12.77
C ALA A 140 7.57 7.91 12.04
N VAL A 141 6.98 6.93 12.74
CA VAL A 141 5.98 6.03 12.15
C VAL A 141 4.59 6.67 12.16
N ILE A 142 4.19 7.34 13.24
CA ILE A 142 2.93 8.08 13.30
C ILE A 142 2.87 9.16 12.21
N ASP A 143 3.93 9.95 12.06
CA ASP A 143 3.98 11.03 11.07
C ASP A 143 3.91 10.51 9.64
N THR A 144 4.48 9.32 9.37
CA THR A 144 4.40 8.74 8.02
C THR A 144 3.06 8.04 7.81
N ASN A 145 2.71 7.10 8.70
CA ASN A 145 1.63 6.15 8.44
C ASN A 145 0.23 6.74 8.74
N LEU A 146 0.12 7.73 9.62
CA LEU A 146 -1.13 8.38 9.97
C LEU A 146 -1.20 9.80 9.43
N ASN A 147 -0.33 10.70 9.91
CA ASN A 147 -0.38 12.11 9.54
C ASN A 147 -0.16 12.31 8.04
N GLY A 148 0.85 11.65 7.46
CA GLY A 148 1.13 11.73 6.02
C GLY A 148 -0.03 11.18 5.17
N THR A 149 -0.65 10.07 5.58
CA THR A 149 -1.85 9.56 4.92
C THR A 149 -2.99 10.59 4.98
N TRP A 150 -3.18 11.22 6.12
CA TRP A 150 -4.20 12.27 6.29
C TRP A 150 -3.96 13.47 5.36
N TRP A 151 -2.73 13.98 5.29
CA TRP A 151 -2.42 15.12 4.43
C TRP A 151 -2.71 14.82 2.96
N MET A 152 -2.35 13.62 2.49
CA MET A 152 -2.64 13.17 1.13
C MET A 152 -4.15 13.09 0.88
N MET A 153 -4.91 12.48 1.79
CA MET A 153 -6.38 12.36 1.69
C MET A 153 -7.04 13.74 1.63
N GLN A 154 -6.66 14.63 2.55
CA GLN A 154 -7.26 15.96 2.65
C GLN A 154 -6.95 16.80 1.38
N ALA A 155 -5.71 16.77 0.89
CA ALA A 155 -5.31 17.52 -0.29
C ALA A 155 -6.07 17.06 -1.55
N ALA A 156 -6.25 15.75 -1.73
CA ALA A 156 -7.05 15.21 -2.83
C ALA A 156 -8.53 15.58 -2.72
N ALA A 157 -9.13 15.40 -1.53
CA ALA A 157 -10.54 15.70 -1.30
C ALA A 157 -10.87 17.18 -1.53
N LYS A 158 -9.98 18.11 -1.12
CA LYS A 158 -10.13 19.56 -1.41
C LYS A 158 -10.21 19.80 -2.92
N ARG A 159 -9.33 19.19 -3.72
CA ARG A 159 -9.31 19.38 -5.17
C ARG A 159 -10.55 18.81 -5.84
N TRP A 160 -11.02 17.64 -5.41
CA TRP A 160 -12.28 17.08 -5.94
C TRP A 160 -13.48 17.94 -5.61
N ARG A 161 -13.60 18.44 -4.36
CA ARG A 161 -14.63 19.39 -3.96
C ARG A 161 -14.60 20.66 -4.83
N ASP A 162 -13.43 21.25 -4.99
CA ASP A 162 -13.24 22.56 -5.66
C ASP A 162 -13.42 22.46 -7.18
N THR A 163 -13.31 21.25 -7.76
CA THR A 163 -13.50 20.98 -9.18
C THR A 163 -14.80 20.25 -9.51
N ASP A 164 -15.63 19.96 -8.49
CA ASP A 164 -16.89 19.19 -8.59
C ASP A 164 -16.67 17.83 -9.30
N ARG A 165 -15.62 17.12 -8.92
CA ARG A 165 -15.25 15.81 -9.50
C ARG A 165 -15.31 14.69 -8.47
N PRO A 166 -15.75 13.49 -8.88
CA PRO A 166 -15.68 12.32 -8.01
C PRO A 166 -14.23 11.88 -7.80
N GLY A 167 -13.98 11.18 -6.69
CA GLY A 167 -12.67 10.62 -6.38
C GLY A 167 -12.72 9.33 -5.60
N HIS A 168 -11.66 8.54 -5.70
CA HIS A 168 -11.48 7.31 -4.93
C HIS A 168 -10.19 7.38 -4.11
N ILE A 169 -10.30 7.12 -2.82
CA ILE A 169 -9.15 6.99 -1.92
C ILE A 169 -9.03 5.54 -1.48
N ILE A 170 -7.87 4.94 -1.69
CA ILE A 170 -7.54 3.61 -1.21
C ILE A 170 -6.32 3.71 -0.28
N ASN A 171 -6.53 3.42 1.00
CA ASN A 171 -5.48 3.43 2.01
C ASN A 171 -4.97 1.99 2.23
N VAL A 172 -3.70 1.74 1.93
CA VAL A 172 -3.05 0.47 2.28
C VAL A 172 -2.69 0.52 3.75
N VAL A 173 -3.32 -0.33 4.54
CA VAL A 173 -3.14 -0.41 6.00
C VAL A 173 -2.42 -1.70 6.39
N ALA A 174 -2.88 -2.43 7.39
CA ALA A 174 -2.39 -3.75 7.78
C ALA A 174 -3.50 -4.51 8.51
N VAL A 175 -3.35 -5.81 8.61
CA VAL A 175 -4.21 -6.67 9.43
C VAL A 175 -3.84 -6.47 10.90
N ILE A 176 -4.58 -5.62 11.60
CA ILE A 176 -4.27 -5.21 12.98
C ILE A 176 -5.34 -5.60 14.00
N GLY A 177 -6.36 -6.33 13.60
CA GLY A 177 -7.53 -6.63 14.45
C GLY A 177 -7.18 -7.34 15.78
N ARG A 178 -6.04 -8.04 15.82
CA ARG A 178 -5.52 -8.73 17.02
C ARG A 178 -4.27 -8.06 17.61
N GLY A 179 -3.87 -6.92 17.05
CA GLY A 179 -2.58 -6.30 17.34
C GLY A 179 -1.42 -7.06 16.68
N MET A 180 -0.25 -6.43 16.69
CA MET A 180 1.02 -7.05 16.26
C MET A 180 2.09 -6.68 17.27
N PRO A 181 2.62 -7.63 18.05
CA PRO A 181 3.75 -7.39 18.96
C PRO A 181 4.94 -6.75 18.21
N GLN A 182 5.73 -5.94 18.91
CA GLN A 182 6.92 -5.24 18.42
C GLN A 182 6.68 -4.13 17.39
N VAL A 183 5.45 -3.89 16.93
CA VAL A 183 5.13 -2.80 15.99
C VAL A 183 3.93 -1.96 16.47
N ALA A 184 3.87 -1.67 17.76
CA ALA A 184 2.77 -0.94 18.40
C ALA A 184 2.46 0.41 17.71
N HIS A 185 3.49 1.16 17.31
CA HIS A 185 3.34 2.42 16.55
C HIS A 185 2.60 2.23 15.22
N THR A 186 2.91 1.15 14.48
CA THR A 186 2.21 0.82 13.24
C THR A 186 0.77 0.44 13.50
N CYS A 187 0.50 -0.39 14.51
CA CYS A 187 -0.86 -0.76 14.90
C CYS A 187 -1.69 0.48 15.23
N ALA A 188 -1.15 1.39 16.04
CA ALA A 188 -1.82 2.64 16.41
C ALA A 188 -2.11 3.52 15.17
N ALA A 189 -1.11 3.72 14.30
CA ALA A 189 -1.25 4.53 13.10
C ALA A 189 -2.28 3.92 12.11
N ARG A 190 -2.20 2.61 11.85
CA ARG A 190 -3.10 1.95 10.89
C ARG A 190 -4.53 1.84 11.43
N ALA A 191 -4.72 1.63 12.74
CA ALA A 191 -6.03 1.74 13.38
C ALA A 191 -6.61 3.15 13.20
N GLY A 192 -5.78 4.19 13.42
CA GLY A 192 -6.15 5.58 13.16
C GLY A 192 -6.61 5.81 11.73
N VAL A 193 -5.87 5.31 10.72
CA VAL A 193 -6.26 5.42 9.30
C VAL A 193 -7.57 4.70 9.01
N ILE A 194 -7.80 3.51 9.58
CA ILE A 194 -9.05 2.75 9.38
C ILE A 194 -10.25 3.57 9.91
N TYR A 195 -10.19 4.08 11.14
CA TYR A 195 -11.30 4.85 11.71
C TYR A 195 -11.45 6.22 11.04
N LEU A 196 -10.35 6.87 10.66
CA LEU A 196 -10.38 8.08 9.86
C LEU A 196 -11.10 7.83 8.52
N SER A 197 -10.76 6.75 7.82
CA SER A 197 -11.39 6.37 6.56
C SER A 197 -12.90 6.16 6.70
N LYS A 198 -13.34 5.48 7.76
CA LYS A 198 -14.77 5.31 8.08
C LYS A 198 -15.46 6.66 8.32
N THR A 199 -14.83 7.55 9.08
CA THR A 199 -15.39 8.87 9.39
C THR A 199 -15.58 9.71 8.12
N VAL A 200 -14.49 9.89 7.36
CA VAL A 200 -14.53 10.76 6.18
C VAL A 200 -15.26 10.14 5.00
N SER A 201 -15.41 8.82 4.94
CA SER A 201 -16.24 8.18 3.91
C SER A 201 -17.70 8.63 3.97
N THR A 202 -18.21 8.92 5.16
CA THR A 202 -19.55 9.49 5.36
C THR A 202 -19.59 10.98 5.07
N GLU A 203 -18.59 11.73 5.57
CA GLU A 203 -18.53 13.19 5.38
C GLU A 203 -18.35 13.58 3.89
N TRP A 204 -17.57 12.79 3.14
CA TRP A 204 -17.23 13.11 1.76
C TRP A 204 -18.10 12.39 0.73
N ALA A 205 -19.02 11.52 1.15
CA ALA A 205 -19.96 10.86 0.23
C ALA A 205 -20.80 11.86 -0.59
N PRO A 206 -21.30 12.99 -0.04
CA PRO A 206 -21.99 14.02 -0.82
C PRO A 206 -21.11 14.70 -1.89
N LEU A 207 -19.80 14.60 -1.76
CA LEU A 207 -18.82 15.06 -2.76
C LEU A 207 -18.48 13.99 -3.81
N ASN A 208 -19.18 12.84 -3.80
CA ASN A 208 -18.86 11.65 -4.61
C ASN A 208 -17.41 11.14 -4.39
N VAL A 209 -16.88 11.27 -3.18
CA VAL A 209 -15.57 10.73 -2.80
C VAL A 209 -15.75 9.46 -1.98
N GLN A 210 -15.19 8.37 -2.48
CA GLN A 210 -15.19 7.06 -1.81
C GLN A 210 -13.85 6.85 -1.10
N VAL A 211 -13.90 6.32 0.11
CA VAL A 211 -12.70 6.11 0.93
C VAL A 211 -12.73 4.70 1.50
N ASN A 212 -11.77 3.88 1.08
CA ASN A 212 -11.66 2.48 1.50
C ASN A 212 -10.23 2.15 1.93
N CYS A 213 -10.08 1.04 2.63
CA CYS A 213 -8.80 0.49 3.01
C CYS A 213 -8.58 -0.89 2.38
N VAL A 214 -7.33 -1.20 2.05
CA VAL A 214 -6.86 -2.58 1.80
C VAL A 214 -5.92 -2.95 2.95
N ALA A 215 -6.17 -4.09 3.59
CA ALA A 215 -5.38 -4.59 4.71
C ALA A 215 -4.59 -5.84 4.31
N PRO A 216 -3.32 -5.69 3.89
CA PRO A 216 -2.44 -6.81 3.59
C PRO A 216 -2.13 -7.67 4.81
N GLY A 217 -2.03 -8.99 4.60
CA GLY A 217 -1.38 -9.91 5.52
C GLY A 217 0.13 -9.94 5.32
N SER A 218 0.74 -11.12 5.48
CA SER A 218 2.16 -11.35 5.19
C SER A 218 2.36 -11.44 3.68
N ILE A 219 2.94 -10.40 3.09
CA ILE A 219 3.16 -10.26 1.65
C ILE A 219 4.65 -10.39 1.34
N SER A 220 4.99 -11.26 0.40
CA SER A 220 6.36 -11.43 -0.10
C SER A 220 6.79 -10.18 -0.86
N THR A 221 7.58 -9.34 -0.22
CA THR A 221 8.19 -8.12 -0.77
C THR A 221 9.47 -7.81 -0.03
N GLU A 222 10.29 -6.91 -0.57
CA GLU A 222 11.52 -6.43 0.08
C GLU A 222 11.28 -5.81 1.47
N GLY A 223 10.03 -5.48 1.79
CA GLY A 223 9.63 -5.04 3.13
C GLY A 223 9.91 -6.07 4.23
N LEU A 224 10.06 -7.34 3.89
CA LEU A 224 10.44 -8.40 4.82
C LEU A 224 11.92 -8.33 5.26
N ASN A 225 12.77 -7.63 4.52
CA ASN A 225 14.20 -7.48 4.83
C ASN A 225 14.49 -6.71 6.15
N VAL A 226 13.48 -6.09 6.78
CA VAL A 226 13.63 -5.47 8.12
C VAL A 226 13.66 -6.50 9.26
N TYR A 227 13.34 -7.77 8.96
CA TYR A 227 13.33 -8.87 9.91
C TYR A 227 14.49 -9.83 9.62
N GLU A 228 14.93 -10.56 10.65
CA GLU A 228 15.87 -11.66 10.45
C GLU A 228 15.28 -12.69 9.47
N PRO A 229 16.06 -13.20 8.49
CA PRO A 229 15.53 -14.04 7.41
C PRO A 229 14.76 -15.27 7.89
N GLU A 230 15.22 -15.93 8.96
CA GLU A 230 14.53 -17.09 9.55
C GLU A 230 13.18 -16.71 10.15
N VAL A 231 13.10 -15.53 10.80
CA VAL A 231 11.86 -15.00 11.37
C VAL A 231 10.91 -14.60 10.26
N ALA A 232 11.41 -13.93 9.21
CA ALA A 232 10.61 -13.54 8.07
C ALA A 232 9.94 -14.76 7.40
N ARG A 233 10.69 -15.85 7.18
CA ARG A 233 10.14 -17.11 6.60
C ARG A 233 9.02 -17.72 7.42
N MET A 234 8.98 -17.48 8.74
CA MET A 234 7.92 -17.99 9.59
C MET A 234 6.59 -17.27 9.39
N PHE A 235 6.59 -16.05 8.83
CA PHE A 235 5.36 -15.28 8.61
C PHE A 235 4.38 -15.94 7.64
N GLN A 236 4.82 -16.85 6.77
CA GLN A 236 3.93 -17.67 5.95
C GLN A 236 2.93 -18.50 6.78
N TYR A 237 3.30 -18.86 8.01
CA TYR A 237 2.46 -19.64 8.91
C TYR A 237 1.53 -18.79 9.79
N ALA A 238 1.59 -17.46 9.66
CA ALA A 238 0.71 -16.55 10.39
C ALA A 238 -0.73 -16.51 9.84
N ASN A 239 -1.01 -17.26 8.79
CA ASN A 239 -2.34 -17.40 8.19
C ASN A 239 -2.67 -18.86 7.90
N PRO A 240 -3.96 -19.24 7.84
CA PRO A 240 -4.38 -20.63 7.62
C PRO A 240 -4.10 -21.17 6.21
N MET A 241 -3.78 -20.32 5.23
CA MET A 241 -3.35 -20.76 3.90
C MET A 241 -1.88 -21.21 3.86
N HIS A 242 -1.13 -20.97 4.94
CA HIS A 242 0.27 -21.34 5.13
C HIS A 242 1.19 -20.92 3.98
N ARG A 243 0.96 -19.74 3.43
CA ARG A 243 1.79 -19.13 2.39
C ARG A 243 1.82 -17.62 2.54
N PHE A 244 2.80 -17.01 1.92
CA PHE A 244 2.75 -15.57 1.66
C PHE A 244 1.67 -15.25 0.62
N GLY A 245 1.05 -14.08 0.77
CA GLY A 245 0.47 -13.39 -0.37
C GLY A 245 1.58 -12.73 -1.19
N ASP A 246 1.25 -12.25 -2.37
CA ASP A 246 2.18 -11.52 -3.22
C ASP A 246 1.71 -10.08 -3.47
N ALA A 247 2.58 -9.27 -4.08
CA ALA A 247 2.28 -7.86 -4.32
C ALA A 247 1.14 -7.66 -5.32
N LEU A 248 0.88 -8.63 -6.22
CA LEU A 248 -0.24 -8.57 -7.17
C LEU A 248 -1.58 -8.89 -6.48
N ASP A 249 -1.61 -9.75 -5.45
CA ASP A 249 -2.81 -9.96 -4.63
C ASP A 249 -3.32 -8.60 -4.10
N ILE A 250 -2.40 -7.73 -3.64
CA ILE A 250 -2.74 -6.41 -3.11
C ILE A 250 -3.04 -5.41 -4.22
N ALA A 251 -2.23 -5.37 -5.27
CA ALA A 251 -2.42 -4.43 -6.38
C ALA A 251 -3.77 -4.64 -7.08
N GLN A 252 -4.20 -5.90 -7.27
CA GLN A 252 -5.49 -6.23 -7.85
C GLN A 252 -6.66 -5.86 -6.92
N ALA A 253 -6.51 -6.02 -5.61
CA ALA A 253 -7.51 -5.56 -4.64
C ALA A 253 -7.66 -4.03 -4.64
N ILE A 254 -6.53 -3.29 -4.78
CA ILE A 254 -6.54 -1.83 -4.97
C ILE A 254 -7.31 -1.46 -6.24
N VAL A 255 -7.03 -2.13 -7.36
CA VAL A 255 -7.74 -1.89 -8.62
C VAL A 255 -9.22 -2.20 -8.51
N TYR A 256 -9.61 -3.28 -7.82
CA TYR A 256 -11.01 -3.62 -7.58
C TYR A 256 -11.80 -2.46 -6.94
N LEU A 257 -11.20 -1.78 -5.95
CA LEU A 257 -11.81 -0.63 -5.28
C LEU A 257 -11.72 0.66 -6.10
N ALA A 258 -10.69 0.83 -6.93
CA ALA A 258 -10.47 2.01 -7.75
C ALA A 258 -11.28 2.03 -9.05
N ALA A 259 -11.67 0.86 -9.55
CA ALA A 259 -12.41 0.66 -10.79
C ALA A 259 -13.92 0.76 -10.57
N PRO A 260 -14.75 0.68 -11.63
CA PRO A 260 -16.21 0.69 -11.53
C PRO A 260 -16.79 -0.41 -10.62
N SER A 261 -16.04 -1.48 -10.32
CA SER A 261 -16.39 -2.50 -9.33
C SER A 261 -16.53 -1.94 -7.91
N GLY A 262 -15.73 -0.92 -7.57
CA GLY A 262 -15.77 -0.27 -6.26
C GLY A 262 -16.79 0.86 -6.10
N LYS A 263 -17.54 1.20 -7.15
CA LYS A 263 -18.41 2.39 -7.19
C LYS A 263 -19.49 2.49 -6.10
N PHE A 264 -19.79 1.38 -5.43
CA PHE A 264 -20.79 1.34 -4.34
C PHE A 264 -20.18 0.83 -3.03
N ILE A 265 -18.85 0.98 -2.88
CA ILE A 265 -18.10 0.56 -1.69
C ILE A 265 -17.42 1.79 -1.10
N THR A 266 -17.73 2.13 0.15
CA THR A 266 -17.05 3.20 0.89
C THR A 266 -17.06 2.91 2.39
N GLY A 267 -16.01 3.32 3.11
CA GLY A 267 -15.83 3.07 4.55
C GLY A 267 -15.35 1.65 4.89
N GLU A 268 -15.05 0.82 3.90
CA GLU A 268 -14.71 -0.60 4.09
C GLU A 268 -13.22 -0.87 4.22
N VAL A 269 -12.92 -1.98 4.88
CA VAL A 269 -11.55 -2.54 4.99
C VAL A 269 -11.55 -3.91 4.33
N LEU A 270 -11.00 -3.97 3.13
CA LEU A 270 -10.82 -5.23 2.41
C LEU A 270 -9.54 -5.92 2.89
N SER A 271 -9.69 -7.00 3.65
CA SER A 271 -8.55 -7.82 4.08
C SER A 271 -8.10 -8.75 2.96
N VAL A 272 -6.80 -8.71 2.67
CA VAL A 272 -6.12 -9.58 1.70
C VAL A 272 -4.96 -10.24 2.45
N ASP A 273 -5.27 -11.24 3.26
CA ASP A 273 -4.41 -11.70 4.34
C ASP A 273 -4.34 -13.24 4.49
N GLY A 274 -4.93 -13.98 3.55
CA GLY A 274 -4.99 -15.44 3.63
C GLY A 274 -5.75 -15.95 4.87
N GLY A 275 -6.61 -15.13 5.47
CA GLY A 275 -7.37 -15.46 6.67
C GLY A 275 -6.62 -15.22 7.99
N ALA A 276 -5.53 -14.45 7.98
CA ALA A 276 -4.70 -14.21 9.17
C ALA A 276 -5.49 -13.60 10.34
N GLN A 277 -6.47 -12.73 10.08
CA GLN A 277 -7.31 -12.17 11.15
C GLN A 277 -8.12 -13.22 11.91
N GLN A 278 -8.52 -14.29 11.25
CA GLN A 278 -9.29 -15.40 11.81
C GLN A 278 -8.40 -16.53 12.35
N HIS A 279 -7.08 -16.49 12.02
CA HIS A 279 -6.14 -17.54 12.43
C HIS A 279 -5.70 -17.37 13.88
N GLY A 280 -5.56 -18.50 14.59
CA GLY A 280 -5.11 -18.55 15.97
C GLY A 280 -5.76 -19.69 16.75
N GLU A 281 -5.63 -19.70 18.07
CA GLU A 281 -6.16 -20.73 18.96
C GLU A 281 -7.68 -20.63 19.12
N ASN A 282 -8.44 -20.93 18.05
CA ASN A 282 -9.89 -20.87 18.03
C ASN A 282 -10.58 -22.25 18.13
N TRP A 283 -9.79 -23.30 18.37
CA TRP A 283 -10.26 -24.67 18.32
C TRP A 283 -10.74 -25.16 19.69
N SER A 284 -11.93 -24.77 20.13
CA SER A 284 -12.52 -25.19 21.41
C SER A 284 -12.74 -26.70 21.53
N ALA A 285 -12.85 -27.42 20.43
CA ALA A 285 -13.03 -28.88 20.37
C ALA A 285 -11.79 -29.64 19.86
N GLY A 286 -10.63 -29.00 19.85
CA GLY A 286 -9.38 -29.56 19.32
C GLY A 286 -9.18 -29.32 17.81
N ILE A 287 -7.92 -29.29 17.39
CA ILE A 287 -7.54 -29.03 16.00
C ILE A 287 -7.74 -30.28 15.16
N PRO A 288 -8.54 -30.22 14.06
CA PRO A 288 -8.72 -31.37 13.16
C PRO A 288 -7.41 -31.81 12.51
N ASP A 289 -7.28 -33.11 12.22
CA ASP A 289 -6.04 -33.66 11.68
C ASP A 289 -5.65 -33.06 10.33
N TYR A 290 -6.59 -32.72 9.47
CA TYR A 290 -6.33 -32.09 8.17
C TYR A 290 -5.79 -30.67 8.30
N PHE A 291 -5.90 -30.04 9.49
CA PHE A 291 -5.35 -28.72 9.78
C PHE A 291 -3.96 -28.80 10.41
N LYS A 292 -3.58 -29.94 10.96
CA LYS A 292 -2.27 -30.19 11.56
C LYS A 292 -1.17 -30.38 10.49
N VAL A 293 -1.25 -29.64 9.40
CA VAL A 293 -0.27 -29.70 8.32
C VAL A 293 1.04 -29.16 8.86
N HIS A 294 2.11 -29.94 8.76
CA HIS A 294 3.49 -29.63 9.15
C HIS A 294 3.88 -29.75 10.63
N GLY A 295 3.23 -30.62 11.42
CA GLY A 295 3.81 -31.07 12.70
C GLY A 295 3.85 -30.03 13.82
N ARG A 296 2.87 -29.16 13.89
CA ARG A 296 2.63 -28.27 15.05
C ARG A 296 1.43 -28.76 15.86
#